data_e0ba2532fd0d247f1482b88d884a7761
#
_entry.id   e0ba2532fd0d247f1482b88d884a7761
#
_cell.length_a   1.000
_cell.length_b   1.000
_cell.length_c   1.000
_cell.angle_alpha   90.00
_cell.angle_beta   90.00
_cell.angle_gamma   90.00
#
_symmetry.space_group_name_H-M   'P 1'
#
loop_
_entity.id
_entity.type
_entity.pdbx_description
1 polymer ?
#
loop_
_entity_poly.entity_id
_entity_poly.type
_entity_poly.pdbx_seq_one_letter_code
_entity_poly.pdbx_strand_id
1 'polypeptide(L)'
;MTVRKVFLMLAAGLLLTTSCNQMIKVKGIQVIDSEGNPIDVASATEPGKVCVDIALPGPQGQTVRVRDYIGKNKLVLIDFWASWCGPCMREMPNVVKAYDLYHGKGLEIVGVSLDKDKASWVQAIELTGQKWPQMSDLKGWDCQGAQFYNIQSIPANVLVNEHGIIIARDLRGEDLINTIAAQLQ
;
A
#
# COMPACT_ATOMS: atom_id res chain seq x y z
N MET A 1 57.06 -30.12 6.64
CA MET A 1 55.78 -30.71 6.19
C MET A 1 54.67 -29.87 6.76
N THR A 2 54.04 -29.02 5.94
CA THR A 2 53.08 -28.01 6.35
C THR A 2 51.69 -28.52 6.03
N VAL A 3 50.88 -28.77 7.06
CA VAL A 3 49.50 -29.24 6.90
C VAL A 3 48.61 -28.05 6.61
N ARG A 4 48.09 -27.95 5.37
CA ARG A 4 47.08 -26.98 4.97
C ARG A 4 45.72 -27.40 5.58
N LYS A 5 45.19 -26.57 6.49
CA LYS A 5 43.80 -26.68 6.96
C LYS A 5 42.88 -26.17 5.85
N VAL A 6 42.10 -27.06 5.30
CA VAL A 6 40.99 -26.75 4.40
C VAL A 6 39.82 -26.31 5.29
N PHE A 7 39.46 -25.04 5.21
CA PHE A 7 38.22 -24.53 5.80
C PHE A 7 37.05 -24.86 4.87
N LEU A 8 36.21 -25.79 5.29
CA LEU A 8 34.94 -26.08 4.64
C LEU A 8 33.93 -25.03 5.10
N MET A 9 33.64 -24.04 4.23
CA MET A 9 32.50 -23.14 4.46
C MET A 9 31.20 -23.90 4.17
N LEU A 10 30.51 -24.25 5.24
CA LEU A 10 29.10 -24.63 5.14
C LEU A 10 28.32 -23.38 4.75
N ALA A 11 27.84 -23.34 3.52
CA ALA A 11 26.82 -22.38 3.10
C ALA A 11 25.51 -22.74 3.80
N ALA A 12 25.24 -22.12 4.94
CA ALA A 12 23.91 -22.12 5.54
C ALA A 12 22.97 -21.37 4.58
N GLY A 13 22.08 -22.11 3.93
CA GLY A 13 21.03 -21.55 3.10
C GLY A 13 20.12 -20.66 3.95
N LEU A 14 20.33 -19.36 3.87
CA LEU A 14 19.44 -18.36 4.43
C LEU A 14 18.21 -18.35 3.56
N LEU A 15 17.14 -18.99 4.02
CA LEU A 15 15.79 -18.78 3.48
C LEU A 15 15.44 -17.31 3.69
N LEU A 16 15.68 -16.49 2.66
CA LEU A 16 15.22 -15.13 2.60
C LEU A 16 13.70 -15.17 2.49
N THR A 17 13.02 -14.98 3.60
CA THR A 17 11.61 -14.56 3.61
C THR A 17 11.55 -13.18 2.97
N THR A 18 11.22 -13.13 1.69
CA THR A 18 10.98 -11.89 0.94
C THR A 18 9.63 -11.30 1.36
N SER A 19 9.55 -10.85 2.59
CA SER A 19 8.49 -9.98 3.09
C SER A 19 8.84 -8.55 2.71
N CYS A 20 7.91 -7.82 2.12
CA CYS A 20 7.81 -6.38 1.80
C CYS A 20 8.93 -5.46 2.40
N ASN A 21 10.19 -5.76 2.16
CA ASN A 21 11.33 -5.16 2.86
C ASN A 21 12.24 -4.33 1.92
N GLN A 22 11.77 -3.97 0.72
CA GLN A 22 12.51 -3.01 -0.10
C GLN A 22 12.27 -1.60 0.43
N MET A 23 13.26 -1.07 1.13
CA MET A 23 13.30 0.36 1.46
C MET A 23 13.65 1.14 0.20
N ILE A 24 12.63 1.72 -0.44
CA ILE A 24 12.80 2.61 -1.58
C ILE A 24 13.22 3.98 -1.04
N LYS A 25 14.40 4.45 -1.42
CA LYS A 25 14.88 5.80 -1.12
C LYS A 25 14.57 6.72 -2.30
N VAL A 26 13.98 7.87 -2.01
CA VAL A 26 13.75 8.92 -3.02
C VAL A 26 14.96 9.85 -3.03
N LYS A 27 15.58 10.01 -4.20
CA LYS A 27 16.65 10.98 -4.45
C LYS A 27 16.23 11.86 -5.62
N GLY A 28 15.75 13.05 -5.31
CA GLY A 28 15.17 13.93 -6.32
C GLY A 28 13.85 13.37 -6.86
N ILE A 29 13.71 13.30 -8.17
CA ILE A 29 12.49 12.78 -8.86
C ILE A 29 12.60 11.26 -9.12
N GLN A 30 13.75 10.64 -8.88
CA GLN A 30 13.96 9.20 -9.13
C GLN A 30 13.77 8.38 -7.86
N VAL A 31 12.94 7.35 -7.97
CA VAL A 31 12.83 6.28 -6.97
C VAL A 31 13.96 5.30 -7.24
N ILE A 32 14.73 4.97 -6.22
CA ILE A 32 15.87 4.04 -6.32
C ILE A 32 15.69 2.89 -5.33
N ASP A 33 16.22 1.71 -5.66
CA ASP A 33 16.28 0.57 -4.75
C ASP A 33 17.33 0.75 -3.65
N SER A 34 17.47 -0.25 -2.78
CA SER A 34 18.46 -0.25 -1.70
C SER A 34 19.91 -0.24 -2.19
N GLU A 35 20.15 -0.61 -3.45
CA GLU A 35 21.47 -0.66 -4.10
C GLU A 35 21.77 0.63 -4.89
N GLY A 36 20.77 1.52 -5.01
CA GLY A 36 20.91 2.82 -5.68
C GLY A 36 20.53 2.80 -7.16
N ASN A 37 19.92 1.72 -7.67
CA ASN A 37 19.48 1.62 -9.05
C ASN A 37 18.12 2.32 -9.23
N PRO A 38 17.87 3.00 -10.37
CA PRO A 38 16.54 3.54 -10.66
C PRO A 38 15.50 2.45 -10.74
N ILE A 39 14.36 2.68 -10.07
CA ILE A 39 13.18 1.80 -10.16
C ILE A 39 12.19 2.43 -11.14
N ASP A 40 11.76 1.68 -12.13
CA ASP A 40 10.58 2.01 -12.90
C ASP A 40 9.33 1.69 -12.06
N VAL A 41 8.81 2.72 -11.38
CA VAL A 41 7.66 2.57 -10.48
C VAL A 41 6.40 2.09 -11.20
N ALA A 42 6.24 2.35 -12.49
CA ALA A 42 5.11 1.88 -13.26
C ALA A 42 5.10 0.35 -13.32
N SER A 43 6.23 -0.25 -13.67
CA SER A 43 6.35 -1.72 -13.73
C SER A 43 6.53 -2.36 -12.35
N ALA A 44 7.07 -1.63 -11.36
CA ALA A 44 7.33 -2.14 -10.02
C ALA A 44 6.06 -2.32 -9.17
N THR A 45 4.94 -1.69 -9.55
CA THR A 45 3.68 -1.73 -8.79
C THR A 45 2.53 -2.42 -9.52
N GLU A 46 2.84 -3.23 -10.54
CA GLU A 46 1.87 -4.05 -11.25
C GLU A 46 1.53 -5.36 -10.50
N PRO A 47 0.40 -6.00 -10.80
CA PRO A 47 0.06 -7.31 -10.24
C PRO A 47 1.19 -8.34 -10.41
N GLY A 48 1.43 -9.13 -9.37
CA GLY A 48 2.55 -10.08 -9.26
C GLY A 48 3.82 -9.49 -8.66
N LYS A 49 3.90 -8.19 -8.43
CA LYS A 49 5.04 -7.53 -7.78
C LYS A 49 4.83 -7.39 -6.27
N VAL A 50 5.92 -7.26 -5.54
CA VAL A 50 5.89 -6.94 -4.11
C VAL A 50 5.47 -5.48 -3.93
N CYS A 51 4.53 -5.24 -3.03
CA CYS A 51 4.05 -3.88 -2.75
C CYS A 51 5.17 -3.00 -2.17
N VAL A 52 5.11 -1.72 -2.51
CA VAL A 52 5.99 -0.70 -1.93
C VAL A 52 5.46 -0.27 -0.57
N ASP A 53 6.33 -0.26 0.45
CA ASP A 53 5.92 0.22 1.77
C ASP A 53 5.78 1.74 1.79
N ILE A 54 4.63 2.22 2.27
CA ILE A 54 4.35 3.64 2.49
C ILE A 54 4.24 3.86 3.99
N ALA A 55 4.85 4.92 4.49
CA ALA A 55 4.72 5.37 5.87
C ALA A 55 4.52 6.89 5.89
N LEU A 56 3.33 7.34 6.26
CA LEU A 56 2.94 8.74 6.30
C LEU A 56 2.22 9.07 7.62
N PRO A 57 2.08 10.37 7.98
CA PRO A 57 1.31 10.78 9.15
C PRO A 57 -0.18 10.42 9.01
N GLY A 58 -0.77 9.92 10.08
CA GLY A 58 -2.22 9.78 10.25
C GLY A 58 -2.89 11.08 10.72
N PRO A 59 -4.23 11.09 10.83
CA PRO A 59 -4.99 12.28 11.24
C PRO A 59 -4.58 12.85 12.60
N GLN A 60 -4.15 12.00 13.56
CA GLN A 60 -3.69 12.40 14.88
C GLN A 60 -2.17 12.65 14.95
N GLY A 61 -1.46 12.55 13.81
CA GLY A 61 -0.02 12.75 13.73
C GLY A 61 0.82 11.49 14.00
N GLN A 62 0.20 10.36 14.33
CA GLN A 62 0.86 9.07 14.42
C GLN A 62 1.37 8.62 13.04
N THR A 63 2.43 7.85 12.99
CA THR A 63 2.85 7.22 11.74
C THR A 63 1.96 6.02 11.43
N VAL A 64 1.36 6.01 10.24
CA VAL A 64 0.65 4.86 9.67
C VAL A 64 1.52 4.27 8.58
N ARG A 65 1.66 2.94 8.58
CA ARG A 65 2.56 2.24 7.66
C ARG A 65 1.85 1.04 7.05
N VAL A 66 1.85 0.92 5.73
CA VAL A 66 1.15 -0.17 5.01
C VAL A 66 1.62 -1.56 5.45
N ARG A 67 2.94 -1.75 5.58
CA ARG A 67 3.51 -3.05 5.99
C ARG A 67 3.04 -3.54 7.36
N ASP A 68 2.57 -2.65 8.23
CA ASP A 68 2.11 -3.03 9.57
C ASP A 68 0.80 -3.84 9.54
N TYR A 69 0.10 -3.82 8.40
CA TYR A 69 -1.15 -4.54 8.16
C TYR A 69 -0.96 -5.81 7.32
N ILE A 70 0.14 -5.90 6.54
CA ILE A 70 0.50 -7.08 5.75
C ILE A 70 0.94 -8.21 6.68
N GLY A 71 0.47 -9.43 6.40
CA GLY A 71 0.74 -10.61 7.23
C GLY A 71 -0.13 -10.70 8.49
N LYS A 72 -0.81 -9.61 8.88
CA LYS A 72 -1.84 -9.62 9.93
C LYS A 72 -3.24 -9.80 9.36
N ASN A 73 -3.41 -9.44 8.10
CA ASN A 73 -4.64 -9.55 7.34
C ASN A 73 -4.40 -10.40 6.09
N LYS A 74 -5.42 -11.08 5.60
CA LYS A 74 -5.34 -11.85 4.35
C LYS A 74 -5.20 -10.95 3.13
N LEU A 75 -5.86 -9.77 3.21
CA LEU A 75 -5.86 -8.75 2.17
C LEU A 75 -5.66 -7.36 2.78
N VAL A 76 -4.92 -6.52 2.08
CA VAL A 76 -4.80 -5.08 2.36
C VAL A 76 -5.15 -4.32 1.08
N LEU A 77 -6.17 -3.47 1.15
CA LEU A 77 -6.52 -2.52 0.09
C LEU A 77 -5.86 -1.18 0.40
N ILE A 78 -4.95 -0.74 -0.46
CA ILE A 78 -4.36 0.61 -0.41
C ILE A 78 -5.23 1.49 -1.30
N ASP A 79 -5.98 2.42 -0.71
CA ASP A 79 -6.96 3.26 -1.42
C ASP A 79 -6.49 4.72 -1.52
N PHE A 80 -6.27 5.19 -2.74
CA PHE A 80 -5.83 6.56 -3.03
C PHE A 80 -7.02 7.45 -3.37
N TRP A 81 -7.24 8.49 -2.57
CA TRP A 81 -8.42 9.33 -2.64
C TRP A 81 -8.15 10.77 -2.21
N ALA A 82 -9.15 11.64 -2.25
CA ALA A 82 -9.09 12.97 -1.64
C ALA A 82 -10.51 13.51 -1.37
N SER A 83 -10.65 14.42 -0.41
CA SER A 83 -11.92 15.05 -0.05
C SER A 83 -12.54 15.87 -1.19
N TRP A 84 -11.70 16.48 -2.01
CA TRP A 84 -12.09 17.28 -3.17
C TRP A 84 -12.38 16.45 -4.43
N CYS A 85 -12.12 15.13 -4.40
CA CYS A 85 -12.29 14.24 -5.54
C CYS A 85 -13.74 13.75 -5.65
N GLY A 86 -14.54 14.37 -6.51
CA GLY A 86 -15.93 13.98 -6.72
C GLY A 86 -16.14 12.51 -7.11
N PRO A 87 -15.35 11.93 -8.06
CA PRO A 87 -15.42 10.50 -8.35
C PRO A 87 -15.10 9.62 -7.14
N CYS A 88 -14.12 10.01 -6.29
CA CYS A 88 -13.78 9.29 -5.06
C CYS A 88 -14.97 9.27 -4.09
N MET A 89 -15.64 10.38 -3.92
CA MET A 89 -16.83 10.47 -3.05
C MET A 89 -17.98 9.59 -3.55
N ARG A 90 -18.14 9.42 -4.86
CA ARG A 90 -19.13 8.49 -5.42
C ARG A 90 -18.77 7.03 -5.25
N GLU A 91 -17.46 6.70 -5.26
CA GLU A 91 -16.96 5.33 -5.05
C GLU A 91 -16.92 4.94 -3.56
N MET A 92 -16.75 5.90 -2.65
CA MET A 92 -16.57 5.65 -1.23
C MET A 92 -17.64 4.74 -0.59
N PRO A 93 -18.95 4.82 -0.94
CA PRO A 93 -19.95 3.87 -0.44
C PRO A 93 -19.60 2.40 -0.76
N ASN A 94 -19.00 2.11 -1.91
CA ASN A 94 -18.57 0.75 -2.26
C ASN A 94 -17.36 0.31 -1.41
N VAL A 95 -16.42 1.21 -1.14
CA VAL A 95 -15.26 0.95 -0.28
C VAL A 95 -15.72 0.69 1.17
N VAL A 96 -16.63 1.51 1.69
CA VAL A 96 -17.25 1.31 3.02
C VAL A 96 -17.98 -0.04 3.08
N LYS A 97 -18.77 -0.37 2.05
CA LYS A 97 -19.45 -1.67 1.95
C LYS A 97 -18.46 -2.84 1.94
N ALA A 98 -17.35 -2.73 1.21
CA ALA A 98 -16.30 -3.74 1.20
C ALA A 98 -15.70 -3.94 2.59
N TYR A 99 -15.40 -2.86 3.29
CA TYR A 99 -14.88 -2.91 4.66
C TYR A 99 -15.87 -3.56 5.61
N ASP A 100 -17.13 -3.12 5.63
CA ASP A 100 -18.15 -3.67 6.53
C ASP A 100 -18.42 -5.16 6.29
N LEU A 101 -18.34 -5.64 5.05
CA LEU A 101 -18.55 -7.05 4.70
C LEU A 101 -17.36 -7.97 5.00
N TYR A 102 -16.13 -7.44 4.89
CA TYR A 102 -14.94 -8.29 4.81
C TYR A 102 -13.85 -7.98 5.84
N HIS A 103 -13.92 -6.87 6.59
CA HIS A 103 -12.91 -6.57 7.61
C HIS A 103 -12.81 -7.71 8.64
N GLY A 104 -13.93 -8.20 9.16
CA GLY A 104 -13.95 -9.35 10.08
C GLY A 104 -13.54 -10.69 9.45
N LYS A 105 -13.29 -10.75 8.14
CA LYS A 105 -12.86 -11.95 7.41
C LYS A 105 -11.40 -11.86 6.94
N GLY A 106 -10.72 -10.77 7.26
CA GLY A 106 -9.30 -10.58 6.96
C GLY A 106 -8.98 -9.53 5.89
N LEU A 107 -9.92 -8.64 5.55
CA LEU A 107 -9.62 -7.42 4.78
C LEU A 107 -9.22 -6.29 5.73
N GLU A 108 -8.12 -5.62 5.44
CA GLU A 108 -7.86 -4.28 5.96
C GLU A 108 -7.82 -3.28 4.81
N ILE A 109 -8.16 -2.03 5.08
CA ILE A 109 -8.01 -0.92 4.14
C ILE A 109 -7.04 0.10 4.74
N VAL A 110 -6.21 0.71 3.91
CA VAL A 110 -5.35 1.83 4.28
C VAL A 110 -5.60 2.95 3.30
N GLY A 111 -6.22 4.02 3.75
CA GLY A 111 -6.49 5.20 2.93
C GLY A 111 -5.26 6.10 2.81
N VAL A 112 -4.89 6.46 1.59
CA VAL A 112 -3.82 7.41 1.28
C VAL A 112 -4.46 8.64 0.65
N SER A 113 -4.54 9.72 1.43
CA SER A 113 -5.18 10.94 0.96
C SER A 113 -4.21 11.86 0.20
N LEU A 114 -4.68 12.40 -0.93
CA LEU A 114 -4.03 13.44 -1.72
C LEU A 114 -4.58 14.83 -1.38
N ASP A 115 -5.07 15.02 -0.16
CA ASP A 115 -5.47 16.35 0.31
C ASP A 115 -4.25 17.23 0.60
N LYS A 116 -4.44 18.55 0.53
CA LYS A 116 -3.49 19.57 0.99
C LYS A 116 -3.94 20.24 2.27
N ASP A 117 -5.22 20.13 2.59
CA ASP A 117 -5.82 20.67 3.80
C ASP A 117 -6.25 19.57 4.75
N LYS A 118 -5.68 19.58 5.94
CA LYS A 118 -5.93 18.54 6.96
C LYS A 118 -7.37 18.56 7.46
N ALA A 119 -7.98 19.76 7.61
CA ALA A 119 -9.32 19.87 8.16
C ALA A 119 -10.34 19.27 7.20
N SER A 120 -10.24 19.59 5.90
CA SER A 120 -11.08 19.01 4.84
C SER A 120 -10.93 17.48 4.76
N TRP A 121 -9.69 16.97 4.87
CA TRP A 121 -9.42 15.53 4.88
C TRP A 121 -10.12 14.84 6.06
N VAL A 122 -9.89 15.34 7.30
CA VAL A 122 -10.48 14.76 8.51
C VAL A 122 -12.01 14.82 8.47
N GLN A 123 -12.57 15.95 8.05
CA GLN A 123 -14.02 16.10 7.88
C GLN A 123 -14.59 15.07 6.88
N ALA A 124 -13.92 14.85 5.76
CA ALA A 124 -14.36 13.89 4.76
C ALA A 124 -14.31 12.44 5.26
N ILE A 125 -13.30 12.06 6.06
CA ILE A 125 -13.24 10.76 6.72
C ILE A 125 -14.49 10.52 7.58
N GLU A 126 -14.87 11.51 8.41
CA GLU A 126 -16.02 11.43 9.29
C GLU A 126 -17.35 11.37 8.48
N LEU A 127 -17.52 12.27 7.51
CA LEU A 127 -18.74 12.34 6.70
C LEU A 127 -18.99 11.08 5.87
N THR A 128 -17.94 10.39 5.43
CA THR A 128 -18.07 9.20 4.60
C THR A 128 -18.05 7.90 5.42
N GLY A 129 -17.82 7.98 6.73
CA GLY A 129 -17.83 6.82 7.63
C GLY A 129 -16.65 5.87 7.45
N GLN A 130 -15.50 6.38 7.04
CA GLN A 130 -14.28 5.60 6.88
C GLN A 130 -13.72 5.19 8.24
N LYS A 131 -13.68 3.89 8.52
CA LYS A 131 -13.30 3.32 9.83
C LYS A 131 -11.87 2.78 9.87
N TRP A 132 -11.19 2.75 8.72
CA TRP A 132 -9.86 2.17 8.55
C TRP A 132 -8.74 3.18 8.71
N PRO A 133 -7.48 2.73 8.87
CA PRO A 133 -6.31 3.59 8.95
C PRO A 133 -6.19 4.55 7.77
N GLN A 134 -5.90 5.80 8.09
CA GLN A 134 -5.77 6.89 7.12
C GLN A 134 -4.40 7.55 7.24
N MET A 135 -3.79 7.91 6.11
CA MET A 135 -2.52 8.62 6.08
C MET A 135 -2.46 9.67 4.97
N SER A 136 -1.70 10.73 5.20
CA SER A 136 -1.42 11.79 4.21
C SER A 136 -0.17 12.57 4.59
N ASP A 137 0.60 13.00 3.60
CA ASP A 137 1.67 13.99 3.78
C ASP A 137 1.21 15.42 3.43
N LEU A 138 -0.06 15.58 3.08
CA LEU A 138 -0.71 16.84 2.71
C LEU A 138 -0.05 17.55 1.52
N LYS A 139 0.52 16.79 0.58
CA LYS A 139 1.22 17.33 -0.60
C LYS A 139 0.40 17.26 -1.89
N GLY A 140 -0.83 16.80 -1.84
CA GLY A 140 -1.66 16.66 -3.04
C GLY A 140 -1.06 15.62 -4.00
N TRP A 141 -0.91 15.98 -5.26
CA TRP A 141 -0.31 15.12 -6.28
C TRP A 141 1.19 14.83 -6.05
N ASP A 142 1.88 15.63 -5.23
CA ASP A 142 3.26 15.36 -4.79
C ASP A 142 3.31 14.38 -3.62
N CYS A 143 2.17 13.75 -3.25
CA CYS A 143 2.11 12.72 -2.23
C CYS A 143 3.08 11.58 -2.53
N GLN A 144 3.98 11.29 -1.59
CA GLN A 144 5.00 10.26 -1.74
C GLN A 144 4.40 8.89 -2.06
N GLY A 145 3.28 8.54 -1.41
CA GLY A 145 2.60 7.28 -1.67
C GLY A 145 2.05 7.19 -3.10
N ALA A 146 1.46 8.29 -3.61
CA ALA A 146 0.95 8.34 -4.97
C ALA A 146 2.08 8.21 -6.01
N GLN A 147 3.23 8.84 -5.75
CA GLN A 147 4.42 8.73 -6.63
C GLN A 147 4.97 7.30 -6.64
N PHE A 148 5.10 6.64 -5.49
CA PHE A 148 5.61 5.27 -5.40
C PHE A 148 4.74 4.26 -6.14
N TYR A 149 3.44 4.48 -6.20
CA TYR A 149 2.50 3.61 -6.89
C TYR A 149 2.13 4.10 -8.30
N ASN A 150 2.81 5.13 -8.80
CA ASN A 150 2.56 5.74 -10.12
C ASN A 150 1.09 6.11 -10.33
N ILE A 151 0.46 6.70 -9.30
CA ILE A 151 -0.95 7.10 -9.34
C ILE A 151 -1.09 8.37 -10.17
N GLN A 152 -1.75 8.27 -11.33
CA GLN A 152 -1.96 9.36 -12.28
C GLN A 152 -3.36 9.97 -12.19
N SER A 153 -4.30 9.26 -11.57
CA SER A 153 -5.68 9.71 -11.34
C SER A 153 -6.25 9.06 -10.09
N ILE A 154 -7.23 9.69 -9.47
CA ILE A 154 -7.99 9.16 -8.35
C ILE A 154 -9.49 9.17 -8.65
N PRO A 155 -10.26 8.23 -8.07
CA PRO A 155 -9.85 7.19 -7.15
C PRO A 155 -8.88 6.19 -7.82
N ALA A 156 -7.99 5.58 -7.05
CA ALA A 156 -7.13 4.49 -7.46
C ALA A 156 -6.93 3.55 -6.27
N ASN A 157 -6.72 2.28 -6.50
CA ASN A 157 -6.41 1.37 -5.41
C ASN A 157 -5.50 0.22 -5.85
N VAL A 158 -4.88 -0.40 -4.86
CA VAL A 158 -4.01 -1.56 -5.02
C VAL A 158 -4.39 -2.59 -3.98
N LEU A 159 -4.77 -3.78 -4.42
CA LEU A 159 -5.09 -4.90 -3.54
C LEU A 159 -3.87 -5.81 -3.36
N VAL A 160 -3.49 -6.04 -2.11
CA VAL A 160 -2.28 -6.77 -1.72
C VAL A 160 -2.68 -7.98 -0.88
N ASN A 161 -2.06 -9.13 -1.11
CA ASN A 161 -2.29 -10.33 -0.31
C ASN A 161 -1.42 -10.35 0.97
N GLU A 162 -1.59 -11.37 1.81
CA GLU A 162 -0.87 -11.56 3.07
C GLU A 162 0.65 -11.67 2.93
N HIS A 163 1.14 -12.00 1.73
CA HIS A 163 2.58 -12.08 1.43
C HIS A 163 3.16 -10.76 0.90
N GLY A 164 2.34 -9.71 0.83
CA GLY A 164 2.75 -8.42 0.27
C GLY A 164 2.80 -8.38 -1.25
N ILE A 165 2.17 -9.33 -1.95
CA ILE A 165 2.11 -9.35 -3.41
C ILE A 165 0.86 -8.61 -3.87
N ILE A 166 1.03 -7.70 -4.82
CA ILE A 166 -0.07 -7.00 -5.48
C ILE A 166 -0.84 -8.02 -6.34
N ILE A 167 -2.14 -8.13 -6.11
CA ILE A 167 -2.99 -9.09 -6.83
C ILE A 167 -3.99 -8.41 -7.77
N ALA A 168 -4.33 -7.14 -7.53
CA ALA A 168 -5.18 -6.35 -8.41
C ALA A 168 -4.94 -4.85 -8.21
N ARG A 169 -5.38 -4.05 -9.19
CA ARG A 169 -5.37 -2.58 -9.15
C ARG A 169 -6.69 -2.03 -9.68
N ASP A 170 -6.98 -0.80 -9.29
CA ASP A 170 -8.03 0.04 -9.85
C ASP A 170 -9.43 -0.58 -9.87
N LEU A 171 -9.72 -1.40 -8.86
CA LEU A 171 -11.01 -2.03 -8.65
C LEU A 171 -12.09 -1.00 -8.30
N ARG A 172 -13.32 -1.16 -8.84
CA ARG A 172 -14.44 -0.25 -8.64
C ARG A 172 -15.76 -1.00 -8.48
N GLY A 173 -16.68 -0.39 -7.73
CA GLY A 173 -18.07 -0.85 -7.64
C GLY A 173 -18.16 -2.33 -7.26
N GLU A 174 -18.88 -3.09 -8.05
CA GLU A 174 -19.06 -4.53 -7.82
C GLU A 174 -17.80 -5.35 -8.07
N ASP A 175 -16.91 -4.92 -8.99
CA ASP A 175 -15.63 -5.62 -9.22
C ASP A 175 -14.74 -5.58 -7.97
N LEU A 176 -14.75 -4.48 -7.21
CA LEU A 176 -14.07 -4.38 -5.92
C LEU A 176 -14.60 -5.45 -4.95
N ILE A 177 -15.92 -5.49 -4.79
CA ILE A 177 -16.60 -6.42 -3.88
C ILE A 177 -16.34 -7.87 -4.27
N ASN A 178 -16.53 -8.18 -5.57
CA ASN A 178 -16.40 -9.55 -6.09
C ASN A 178 -14.96 -10.06 -6.04
N THR A 179 -13.98 -9.21 -6.35
CA THR A 179 -12.57 -9.57 -6.28
C THR A 179 -12.16 -9.88 -4.84
N ILE A 180 -12.54 -9.03 -3.88
CA ILE A 180 -12.26 -9.26 -2.45
C ILE A 180 -12.95 -10.55 -1.97
N ALA A 181 -14.22 -10.75 -2.35
CA ALA A 181 -14.97 -11.97 -1.98
C ALA A 181 -14.27 -13.24 -2.47
N ALA A 182 -13.81 -13.25 -3.71
CA ALA A 182 -13.14 -14.41 -4.31
C ALA A 182 -11.81 -14.75 -3.63
N GLN A 183 -11.11 -13.76 -3.08
CA GLN A 183 -9.83 -13.96 -2.39
C GLN A 183 -9.99 -14.36 -0.91
N LEU A 184 -11.16 -14.15 -0.30
CA LEU A 184 -11.42 -14.42 1.12
C LEU A 184 -12.27 -15.69 1.37
N GLN A 185 -12.54 -16.46 0.32
CA GLN A 185 -13.25 -17.74 0.41
C GLN A 185 -12.43 -18.84 1.07
#